data_ec43809efe25f08eb57c1a7a09317d1e
#
_entry.id   ec43809efe25f08eb57c1a7a09317d1e
#
_cell.length_a   1.000
_cell.length_b   1.000
_cell.length_c   1.000
_cell.angle_alpha   90.00
_cell.angle_beta   90.00
_cell.angle_gamma   90.00
#
_symmetry.space_group_name_H-M   'P 1'
#
loop_
_entity.id
_entity.type
_entity.pdbx_description
1 polymer ?
#
loop_
_entity_poly.entity_id
_entity_poly.type
_entity_poly.pdbx_seq_one_letter_code
_entity_poly.pdbx_strand_id
1 'polypeptide(L)'
;MNYYKNIVSQILKMTSDGFIITDTEGNVREINKQYADFFGKSRSEIIGKSILNIIPNSKMIDIVKHKFSEEDAVHKYIDGEAKGNSVIVSRSYVEDEDGNVVAGVAQVKFKVQTLAVAKKLM
;
A
#
# COMPACT_ATOMS: atom_id res chain seq x y z
N MET A 1 -9.80 -23.07 9.40
CA MET A 1 -9.15 -22.77 8.13
C MET A 1 -9.67 -21.45 7.57
N ASN A 2 -8.81 -20.68 7.02
CA ASN A 2 -9.19 -19.36 6.57
C ASN A 2 -9.18 -19.28 5.03
N TYR A 3 -10.33 -19.59 4.44
CA TYR A 3 -10.52 -19.62 2.99
C TYR A 3 -10.16 -18.28 2.34
N TYR A 4 -10.74 -17.19 2.83
CA TYR A 4 -10.50 -15.86 2.26
C TYR A 4 -9.08 -15.36 2.49
N LYS A 5 -8.49 -15.69 3.63
CA LYS A 5 -7.10 -15.35 3.89
C LYS A 5 -6.16 -15.98 2.86
N ASN A 6 -6.40 -17.24 2.52
CA ASN A 6 -5.59 -17.95 1.53
C ASN A 6 -5.76 -17.37 0.14
N ILE A 7 -6.99 -16.98 -0.23
CA ILE A 7 -7.26 -16.34 -1.52
C ILE A 7 -6.59 -14.98 -1.61
N VAL A 8 -6.73 -14.14 -0.59
CA VAL A 8 -6.10 -12.82 -0.56
C VAL A 8 -4.59 -12.95 -0.64
N SER A 9 -4.01 -13.88 0.11
CA SER A 9 -2.56 -14.15 0.07
C SER A 9 -2.11 -14.49 -1.35
N GLN A 10 -2.86 -15.32 -2.06
CA GLN A 10 -2.52 -15.71 -3.43
C GLN A 10 -2.63 -14.53 -4.40
N ILE A 11 -3.68 -13.71 -4.28
CA ILE A 11 -3.85 -12.52 -5.09
C ILE A 11 -2.66 -11.56 -4.91
N LEU A 12 -2.25 -11.36 -3.65
CA LEU A 12 -1.13 -10.48 -3.34
C LEU A 12 0.21 -10.98 -3.87
N LYS A 13 0.34 -12.31 -4.09
CA LYS A 13 1.53 -12.88 -4.72
C LYS A 13 1.52 -12.74 -6.25
N MET A 14 0.34 -12.79 -6.86
CA MET A 14 0.20 -12.81 -8.32
C MET A 14 0.27 -11.42 -8.95
N THR A 15 -0.12 -10.38 -8.21
CA THR A 15 -0.18 -9.03 -8.75
C THR A 15 1.22 -8.45 -8.95
N SER A 16 1.38 -7.59 -9.95
CA SER A 16 2.60 -6.79 -10.13
C SER A 16 2.56 -5.49 -9.32
N ASP A 17 1.40 -5.17 -8.74
CA ASP A 17 1.24 -3.97 -7.91
C ASP A 17 1.77 -4.20 -6.49
N GLY A 18 2.10 -3.10 -5.81
CA GLY A 18 2.41 -3.15 -4.39
C GLY A 18 1.14 -2.96 -3.58
N PHE A 19 1.02 -3.70 -2.48
CA PHE A 19 -0.09 -3.55 -1.54
C PHE A 19 0.45 -3.46 -0.12
N ILE A 20 -0.14 -2.57 0.67
CA ILE A 20 0.13 -2.48 2.10
C ILE A 20 -1.20 -2.30 2.83
N ILE A 21 -1.35 -3.03 3.93
CA ILE A 21 -2.54 -3.00 4.77
C ILE A 21 -2.12 -2.62 6.17
N THR A 22 -2.81 -1.64 6.76
CA THR A 22 -2.56 -1.21 8.14
C THR A 22 -3.79 -1.45 9.00
N ASP A 23 -3.58 -1.50 10.31
CA ASP A 23 -4.67 -1.35 11.27
C ASP A 23 -5.07 0.12 11.39
N THR A 24 -5.99 0.42 12.30
CA THR A 24 -6.51 1.79 12.48
C THR A 24 -5.49 2.74 13.11
N GLU A 25 -4.41 2.21 13.67
CA GLU A 25 -3.35 3.02 14.29
C GLU A 25 -2.15 3.22 13.35
N GLY A 26 -2.21 2.66 12.14
CA GLY A 26 -1.14 2.79 11.16
C GLY A 26 -0.04 1.75 11.28
N ASN A 27 -0.26 0.69 12.08
CA ASN A 27 0.69 -0.42 12.14
C ASN A 27 0.47 -1.33 10.94
N VAL A 28 1.56 -1.74 10.29
CA VAL A 28 1.48 -2.59 9.10
C VAL A 28 1.07 -4.00 9.50
N ARG A 29 -0.02 -4.48 8.90
CA ARG A 29 -0.54 -5.83 9.11
C ARG A 29 -0.18 -6.75 7.96
N GLU A 30 -0.03 -6.21 6.76
CA GLU A 30 0.37 -6.97 5.59
C GLU A 30 1.05 -6.05 4.58
N ILE A 31 2.02 -6.61 3.86
CA ILE A 31 2.67 -5.97 2.70
C ILE A 31 3.08 -7.11 1.77
N ASN A 32 2.82 -6.97 0.47
CA ASN A 32 3.25 -8.02 -0.44
C ASN A 32 4.74 -7.88 -0.77
N LYS A 33 5.31 -8.96 -1.30
CA LYS A 33 6.75 -9.02 -1.59
C LYS A 33 7.19 -7.92 -2.55
N GLN A 34 6.38 -7.65 -3.56
CA GLN A 34 6.68 -6.62 -4.57
C GLN A 34 6.90 -5.24 -3.93
N TYR A 35 6.05 -4.89 -2.96
CA TYR A 35 6.18 -3.60 -2.29
C TYR A 35 7.32 -3.59 -1.26
N ALA A 36 7.50 -4.68 -0.53
CA ALA A 36 8.63 -4.81 0.39
C ALA A 36 9.97 -4.70 -0.35
N ASP A 37 10.09 -5.38 -1.50
CA ASP A 37 11.29 -5.33 -2.34
C ASP A 37 11.59 -3.90 -2.80
N PHE A 38 10.55 -3.12 -3.10
CA PHE A 38 10.69 -1.71 -3.48
C PHE A 38 11.39 -0.88 -2.39
N PHE A 39 11.17 -1.24 -1.13
CA PHE A 39 11.84 -0.59 0.01
C PHE A 39 13.17 -1.24 0.39
N GLY A 40 13.57 -2.31 -0.31
CA GLY A 40 14.78 -3.05 0.03
C GLY A 40 14.70 -3.79 1.36
N LYS A 41 13.49 -4.18 1.78
CA LYS A 41 13.26 -4.82 3.07
C LYS A 41 12.50 -6.12 2.91
N SER A 42 12.64 -7.02 3.88
CA SER A 42 11.80 -8.21 3.98
C SER A 42 10.46 -7.86 4.61
N ARG A 43 9.45 -8.68 4.34
CA ARG A 43 8.13 -8.50 4.99
C ARG A 43 8.23 -8.52 6.50
N SER A 44 9.06 -9.41 7.07
CA SER A 44 9.23 -9.53 8.52
C SER A 44 9.83 -8.28 9.17
N GLU A 45 10.59 -7.49 8.42
CA GLU A 45 11.13 -6.21 8.92
C GLU A 45 10.07 -5.11 8.97
N ILE A 46 8.97 -5.27 8.27
CA ILE A 46 7.94 -4.25 8.08
C ILE A 46 6.68 -4.54 8.88
N ILE A 47 6.21 -5.80 8.86
CA ILE A 47 4.96 -6.20 9.50
C ILE A 47 5.02 -5.99 11.01
N GLY A 48 3.99 -5.42 11.57
CA GLY A 48 3.85 -5.14 13.00
C GLY A 48 4.41 -3.79 13.44
N LYS A 49 5.10 -3.08 12.54
CA LYS A 49 5.67 -1.77 12.83
C LYS A 49 4.82 -0.67 12.21
N SER A 50 4.98 0.56 12.71
CA SER A 50 4.28 1.71 12.14
C SER A 50 4.66 1.90 10.67
N ILE A 51 3.67 2.21 9.84
CA ILE A 51 3.90 2.55 8.44
C ILE A 51 4.85 3.73 8.29
N LEU A 52 4.88 4.63 9.28
CA LEU A 52 5.75 5.80 9.24
C LEU A 52 7.24 5.43 9.33
N ASN A 53 7.58 4.21 9.75
CA ASN A 53 8.96 3.74 9.77
C ASN A 53 9.53 3.53 8.36
N ILE A 54 8.67 3.25 7.37
CA ILE A 54 9.11 3.04 5.98
C ILE A 54 8.61 4.14 5.05
N ILE A 55 7.50 4.78 5.38
CA ILE A 55 6.91 5.86 4.59
C ILE A 55 6.61 7.01 5.55
N PRO A 56 7.61 7.86 5.90
CA PRO A 56 7.40 8.92 6.89
C PRO A 56 6.30 9.92 6.52
N ASN A 57 6.07 10.12 5.22
CA ASN A 57 5.02 10.99 4.71
C ASN A 57 3.77 10.22 4.26
N SER A 58 3.53 9.04 4.83
CA SER A 58 2.33 8.26 4.53
C SER A 58 1.07 9.03 4.94
N LYS A 59 0.05 8.93 4.08
CA LYS A 59 -1.28 9.50 4.38
C LYS A 59 -2.24 8.47 4.96
N MET A 60 -1.77 7.23 5.20
CA MET A 60 -2.67 6.14 5.60
C MET A 60 -3.39 6.40 6.91
N ILE A 61 -2.70 6.97 7.90
CA ILE A 61 -3.31 7.27 9.20
C ILE A 61 -4.43 8.29 9.04
N ASP A 62 -4.22 9.32 8.22
CA ASP A 62 -5.25 10.33 7.95
C ASP A 62 -6.45 9.72 7.21
N ILE A 63 -6.19 8.84 6.25
CA ILE A 63 -7.25 8.17 5.48
C ILE A 63 -8.16 7.36 6.40
N VAL A 64 -7.58 6.61 7.31
CA VAL A 64 -8.33 5.80 8.27
C VAL A 64 -9.08 6.68 9.26
N LYS A 65 -8.41 7.72 9.79
CA LYS A 65 -8.97 8.60 10.81
C LYS A 65 -10.11 9.46 10.28
N HIS A 66 -9.97 9.98 9.07
CA HIS A 66 -10.94 10.93 8.50
C HIS A 66 -11.87 10.30 7.46
N LYS A 67 -11.77 9.02 7.22
CA LYS A 67 -12.64 8.26 6.30
C LYS A 67 -12.71 8.88 4.91
N PHE A 68 -11.57 9.09 4.28
CA PHE A 68 -11.55 9.48 2.87
C PHE A 68 -10.74 8.45 2.07
N SER A 69 -10.85 8.54 0.76
CA SER A 69 -10.10 7.69 -0.14
C SER A 69 -9.49 8.55 -1.26
N GLU A 70 -8.42 8.04 -1.84
CA GLU A 70 -7.76 8.67 -2.98
C GLU A 70 -7.61 7.64 -4.08
N GLU A 71 -7.84 8.06 -5.33
CA GLU A 71 -7.65 7.20 -6.48
C GLU A 71 -6.60 7.83 -7.39
N ASP A 72 -5.61 7.02 -7.80
CA ASP A 72 -4.54 7.44 -8.71
C ASP A 72 -3.83 8.73 -8.28
N ALA A 73 -3.55 8.86 -7.00
CA ALA A 73 -2.77 9.96 -6.45
C ALA A 73 -1.28 9.71 -6.67
N VAL A 74 -0.50 10.78 -6.73
CA VAL A 74 0.96 10.69 -6.82
C VAL A 74 1.55 10.73 -5.43
N HIS A 75 2.43 9.78 -5.12
CA HIS A 75 3.18 9.79 -3.87
C HIS A 75 4.68 9.78 -4.16
N LYS A 76 5.40 10.73 -3.59
CA LYS A 76 6.85 10.81 -3.69
C LYS A 76 7.46 10.33 -2.37
N TYR A 77 8.34 9.33 -2.47
CA TYR A 77 9.03 8.80 -1.28
C TYR A 77 10.18 9.73 -0.89
N ILE A 78 10.29 10.00 0.41
CA ILE A 78 11.24 10.99 0.93
C ILE A 78 12.39 10.39 1.73
N ASP A 79 12.40 9.07 1.91
CA ASP A 79 13.42 8.40 2.74
C ASP A 79 13.70 6.98 2.24
N GLY A 80 14.84 6.42 2.68
CA GLY A 80 15.25 5.05 2.40
C GLY A 80 15.62 4.80 0.95
N GLU A 81 15.64 3.53 0.54
CA GLU A 81 15.97 3.14 -0.84
C GLU A 81 15.00 3.68 -1.86
N ALA A 82 13.76 3.88 -1.48
CA ALA A 82 12.72 4.40 -2.38
C ALA A 82 12.83 5.91 -2.59
N LYS A 83 13.68 6.62 -1.84
CA LYS A 83 13.77 8.08 -1.87
C LYS A 83 13.94 8.62 -3.29
N GLY A 84 13.12 9.60 -3.63
CA GLY A 84 13.13 10.26 -4.93
C GLY A 84 12.22 9.62 -5.97
N ASN A 85 11.76 8.39 -5.73
CA ASN A 85 10.80 7.74 -6.61
C ASN A 85 9.39 8.26 -6.36
N SER A 86 8.63 8.43 -7.43
CA SER A 86 7.21 8.75 -7.37
C SER A 86 6.40 7.60 -7.94
N VAL A 87 5.27 7.31 -7.34
CA VAL A 87 4.39 6.24 -7.77
C VAL A 87 2.95 6.74 -7.84
N ILE A 88 2.11 6.00 -8.57
CA ILE A 88 0.67 6.22 -8.56
C ILE A 88 0.09 5.27 -7.51
N VAL A 89 -0.67 5.82 -6.57
CA VAL A 89 -1.21 5.07 -5.44
C VAL A 89 -2.70 5.36 -5.27
N SER A 90 -3.45 4.30 -4.99
CA SER A 90 -4.85 4.41 -4.54
C SER A 90 -4.90 3.95 -3.10
N ARG A 91 -5.59 4.71 -2.25
CA ARG A 91 -5.70 4.45 -0.81
C ARG A 91 -7.13 4.49 -0.38
N SER A 92 -7.50 3.61 0.54
CA SER A 92 -8.84 3.64 1.12
C SER A 92 -8.82 3.07 2.54
N TYR A 93 -9.84 3.43 3.29
CA TYR A 93 -10.17 2.77 4.54
C TYR A 93 -11.08 1.57 4.25
N VAL A 94 -11.13 0.64 5.20
CA VAL A 94 -11.96 -0.56 5.12
C VAL A 94 -12.92 -0.56 6.28
N GLU A 95 -14.21 -0.78 6.02
CA GLU A 95 -15.25 -0.89 7.04
C GLU A 95 -15.72 -2.33 7.18
N ASP A 96 -16.12 -2.70 8.40
CA ASP A 96 -16.83 -3.96 8.64
C ASP A 96 -18.33 -3.80 8.30
N GLU A 97 -19.11 -4.84 8.56
CA GLU A 97 -20.54 -4.86 8.26
C GLU A 97 -21.33 -3.81 9.05
N ASP A 98 -20.81 -3.38 10.19
CA ASP A 98 -21.45 -2.40 11.06
C ASP A 98 -21.01 -0.96 10.75
N GLY A 99 -20.16 -0.78 9.74
CA GLY A 99 -19.66 0.54 9.34
C GLY A 99 -18.49 1.03 10.17
N ASN A 100 -17.88 0.16 10.99
CA ASN A 100 -16.69 0.53 11.75
C ASN A 100 -15.44 0.40 10.89
N VAL A 101 -14.56 1.40 10.93
CA VAL A 101 -13.29 1.33 10.21
C VAL A 101 -12.38 0.33 10.91
N VAL A 102 -11.87 -0.64 10.17
CA VAL A 102 -11.04 -1.71 10.71
C VAL A 102 -9.62 -1.74 10.13
N ALA A 103 -9.40 -1.06 9.01
CA ALA A 103 -8.10 -1.12 8.33
C ALA A 103 -7.95 0.01 7.33
N GLY A 104 -6.72 0.20 6.85
CA GLY A 104 -6.42 0.98 5.67
C GLY A 104 -5.69 0.12 4.65
N VAL A 105 -5.91 0.40 3.37
CA VAL A 105 -5.27 -0.33 2.25
C VAL A 105 -4.73 0.67 1.24
N ALA A 106 -3.50 0.45 0.78
CA ALA A 106 -2.94 1.19 -0.34
C ALA A 106 -2.50 0.22 -1.43
N GLN A 107 -2.78 0.59 -2.67
CA GLN A 107 -2.35 -0.10 -3.88
C GLN A 107 -1.42 0.81 -4.67
N VAL A 108 -0.21 0.35 -4.92
CA VAL A 108 0.78 1.07 -5.73
C VAL A 108 0.87 0.43 -7.10
N LYS A 109 0.65 1.23 -8.14
CA LYS A 109 0.57 0.76 -9.53
C LYS A 109 1.89 0.99 -10.24
N PHE A 110 2.83 0.07 -10.08
CA PHE A 110 4.17 0.21 -10.69
C PHE A 110 4.14 0.19 -12.22
N LYS A 111 3.42 -0.76 -12.80
CA LYS A 111 3.41 -0.95 -14.26
C LYS A 111 2.59 0.09 -15.02
N VAL A 112 1.58 0.68 -14.40
CA VAL A 112 0.72 1.67 -15.05
C VAL A 112 1.52 2.91 -15.46
N GLN A 113 2.52 3.32 -14.68
CA GLN A 113 3.38 4.44 -15.02
C GLN A 113 4.11 4.19 -16.33
N THR A 114 4.68 3.01 -16.51
CA THR A 114 5.39 2.62 -17.72
C THR A 114 4.46 2.65 -18.94
N LEU A 115 3.25 2.10 -18.80
CA LEU A 115 2.27 2.10 -19.88
C LEU A 115 1.81 3.50 -20.25
N ALA A 116 1.58 4.36 -19.26
CA ALA A 116 1.18 5.73 -19.49
C ALA A 116 2.24 6.51 -20.25
N VAL A 117 3.52 6.34 -19.90
CA VAL A 117 4.63 6.96 -20.61
C VAL A 117 4.72 6.45 -22.04
N ALA A 118 4.63 5.14 -22.24
CA ALA A 118 4.68 4.54 -23.60
C ALA A 118 3.55 5.08 -24.48
N LYS A 119 2.34 5.20 -23.95
CA LYS A 119 1.21 5.75 -24.71
C LYS A 119 1.41 7.20 -25.09
N LYS A 120 2.05 8.01 -24.26
CA LYS A 120 2.32 9.41 -24.57
C LYS A 120 3.36 9.58 -25.67
N LEU A 121 4.26 8.61 -25.82
CA LEU A 121 5.29 8.63 -26.85
C LEU A 121 4.78 8.16 -28.21
N MET A 122 3.63 7.55 -28.23
CA MET A 122 2.98 7.10 -29.46
C MET A 122 1.98 8.13 -29.95
#